data_1486a45fc9da217df759f5e35cc64bb4
#
_entry.id   1486a45fc9da217df759f5e35cc64bb4
#
_cell.length_a   1.000
_cell.length_b   1.000
_cell.length_c   1.000
_cell.angle_alpha   90.00
_cell.angle_beta   90.00
_cell.angle_gamma   90.00
#
_symmetry.space_group_name_H-M   'P 1'
#
loop_
_entity.id
_entity.type
_entity.pdbx_description
1 polymer ?
#
loop_
_entity_poly.entity_id
_entity_poly.type
_entity_poly.pdbx_seq_one_letter_code
_entity_poly.pdbx_strand_id
1 'polypeptide(L)'
;AFQEVDAYGLTIPITKHNFLIRDIHELFTIIPEAFKIALEGRPGPVLIDIPKNIQTQIIDVSEKDFTKNKPFHQSISESSKRTKEEINDSVIQSNICGNIEHINETHKSILKKSTLECIAEMINSARKPIIYAGGGVINSCASKELYTLARKNNIPITLSLMGLGVFPSNDELNLGMLGMHGAPYTNYLINEADLILALGTRF
;
A
#
# COMPACT_ATOMS: atom_id res chain seq x y z
N ALA A 1 -17.84 20.96 -28.33
CA ALA A 1 -17.06 20.52 -29.48
C ALA A 1 -17.37 19.06 -29.84
N PHE A 2 -17.00 18.61 -31.03
CA PHE A 2 -17.22 17.22 -31.45
C PHE A 2 -16.38 16.27 -30.58
N GLN A 3 -17.04 15.28 -29.94
CA GLN A 3 -16.45 14.30 -29.01
C GLN A 3 -15.85 14.91 -27.73
N GLU A 4 -16.26 16.09 -27.35
CA GLU A 4 -15.89 16.68 -26.06
C GLU A 4 -16.63 16.00 -24.92
N VAL A 5 -15.89 15.64 -23.88
CA VAL A 5 -16.44 15.05 -22.65
C VAL A 5 -15.71 15.64 -21.45
N ASP A 6 -16.42 15.91 -20.38
CA ASP A 6 -15.82 16.31 -19.11
C ASP A 6 -15.24 15.07 -18.41
N ALA A 7 -14.06 14.63 -18.86
CA ALA A 7 -13.35 13.49 -18.29
C ALA A 7 -12.99 13.74 -16.82
N TYR A 8 -12.64 14.98 -16.46
CA TYR A 8 -12.35 15.38 -15.09
C TYR A 8 -13.56 15.16 -14.16
N GLY A 9 -14.73 15.70 -14.52
CA GLY A 9 -15.94 15.58 -13.73
C GLY A 9 -16.46 14.14 -13.64
N LEU A 10 -16.42 13.40 -14.76
CA LEU A 10 -16.91 12.01 -14.79
C LEU A 10 -16.08 11.05 -13.95
N THR A 11 -14.80 11.33 -13.75
CA THR A 11 -13.89 10.42 -13.06
C THR A 11 -13.69 10.73 -11.58
N ILE A 12 -14.19 11.86 -11.07
CA ILE A 12 -14.11 12.22 -9.64
C ILE A 12 -14.56 11.05 -8.71
N PRO A 13 -15.70 10.38 -8.95
CA PRO A 13 -16.18 9.35 -8.02
C PRO A 13 -15.37 8.05 -8.05
N ILE A 14 -14.52 7.83 -9.05
CA ILE A 14 -13.78 6.57 -9.24
C ILE A 14 -12.27 6.73 -9.15
N THR A 15 -11.78 7.94 -8.94
CA THR A 15 -10.35 8.26 -8.80
C THR A 15 -10.03 8.81 -7.42
N LYS A 16 -8.78 8.71 -7.04
CA LYS A 16 -8.26 9.28 -5.81
C LYS A 16 -8.05 10.80 -5.93
N HIS A 17 -7.63 11.24 -7.10
CA HIS A 17 -7.46 12.65 -7.46
C HIS A 17 -7.48 12.83 -8.97
N ASN A 18 -7.85 14.03 -9.44
CA ASN A 18 -7.88 14.38 -10.85
C ASN A 18 -7.16 15.70 -11.06
N PHE A 19 -6.38 15.75 -12.15
CA PHE A 19 -5.72 16.96 -12.61
C PHE A 19 -6.20 17.31 -14.01
N LEU A 20 -6.43 18.59 -14.27
CA LEU A 20 -6.65 19.14 -15.59
C LEU A 20 -5.50 20.10 -15.90
N ILE A 21 -4.68 19.77 -16.90
CA ILE A 21 -3.54 20.57 -17.32
C ILE A 21 -4.03 21.78 -18.13
N ARG A 22 -3.67 22.97 -17.69
CA ARG A 22 -4.04 24.23 -18.36
C ARG A 22 -2.85 24.93 -18.99
N ASP A 23 -1.64 24.65 -18.50
CA ASP A 23 -0.38 25.16 -19.02
C ASP A 23 0.61 23.99 -19.17
N ILE A 24 1.39 23.99 -20.24
CA ILE A 24 2.34 22.90 -20.54
C ILE A 24 3.41 22.76 -19.44
N HIS A 25 3.79 23.84 -18.77
CA HIS A 25 4.79 23.82 -17.70
C HIS A 25 4.28 23.11 -16.43
N GLU A 26 2.94 23.01 -16.25
CA GLU A 26 2.35 22.26 -15.14
C GLU A 26 2.68 20.78 -15.19
N LEU A 27 2.98 20.21 -16.36
CA LEU A 27 3.36 18.81 -16.51
C LEU A 27 4.55 18.42 -15.64
N PHE A 28 5.54 19.31 -15.49
CA PHE A 28 6.75 19.04 -14.69
C PHE A 28 6.47 18.90 -13.20
N THR A 29 5.40 19.50 -12.72
CA THR A 29 5.00 19.46 -11.30
C THR A 29 3.88 18.46 -11.06
N ILE A 30 2.88 18.43 -11.92
CA ILE A 30 1.68 17.61 -11.76
C ILE A 30 1.97 16.13 -11.96
N ILE A 31 2.81 15.75 -12.94
CA ILE A 31 3.09 14.33 -13.17
C ILE A 31 3.75 13.69 -11.94
N PRO A 32 4.84 14.22 -11.36
CA PRO A 32 5.42 13.67 -10.14
C PRO A 32 4.45 13.66 -8.94
N GLU A 33 3.65 14.71 -8.80
CA GLU A 33 2.65 14.81 -7.73
C GLU A 33 1.54 13.76 -7.89
N ALA A 34 1.07 13.53 -9.10
CA ALA A 34 0.08 12.50 -9.40
C ALA A 34 0.55 11.10 -8.99
N PHE A 35 1.81 10.75 -9.30
CA PHE A 35 2.40 9.49 -8.85
C PHE A 35 2.51 9.41 -7.33
N LYS A 36 2.91 10.49 -6.68
CA LYS A 36 2.97 10.57 -5.22
C LYS A 36 1.59 10.33 -4.61
N ILE A 37 0.56 11.04 -5.07
CA ILE A 37 -0.81 10.89 -4.60
C ILE A 37 -1.33 9.47 -4.86
N ALA A 38 -1.06 8.91 -6.04
CA ALA A 38 -1.49 7.54 -6.38
C ALA A 38 -0.97 6.50 -5.39
N LEU A 39 0.26 6.68 -4.88
CA LEU A 39 0.93 5.75 -3.97
C LEU A 39 0.73 6.07 -2.49
N GLU A 40 0.48 7.35 -2.13
CA GLU A 40 0.37 7.79 -0.74
C GLU A 40 -0.85 7.19 -0.04
N GLY A 41 -0.67 6.76 1.23
CA GLY A 41 -1.74 6.13 2.01
C GLY A 41 -2.28 4.88 1.32
N ARG A 42 -3.60 4.82 1.08
CA ARG A 42 -4.18 3.73 0.26
C ARG A 42 -3.92 4.02 -1.22
N PRO A 43 -3.18 3.16 -1.94
CA PRO A 43 -2.97 3.31 -3.38
C PRO A 43 -4.29 3.36 -4.15
N GLY A 44 -4.35 4.22 -5.16
CA GLY A 44 -5.56 4.39 -5.96
C GLY A 44 -5.28 5.14 -7.26
N PRO A 45 -6.18 5.07 -8.25
CA PRO A 45 -5.99 5.70 -9.55
C PRO A 45 -6.04 7.23 -9.45
N VAL A 46 -5.17 7.88 -10.21
CA VAL A 46 -5.15 9.34 -10.42
C VAL A 46 -5.29 9.61 -11.91
N LEU A 47 -6.18 10.52 -12.27
CA LEU A 47 -6.35 10.96 -13.65
C LEU A 47 -5.54 12.22 -13.90
N ILE A 48 -4.88 12.30 -15.07
CA ILE A 48 -4.30 13.53 -15.60
C ILE A 48 -4.93 13.76 -16.98
N ASP A 49 -5.77 14.78 -17.08
CA ASP A 49 -6.37 15.20 -18.34
C ASP A 49 -5.45 16.24 -19.01
N ILE A 50 -4.94 15.90 -20.19
CA ILE A 50 -4.05 16.75 -20.98
C ILE A 50 -4.78 17.15 -22.28
N PRO A 51 -5.37 18.35 -22.33
CA PRO A 51 -6.09 18.81 -23.52
C PRO A 51 -5.21 18.86 -24.78
N LYS A 52 -5.83 18.66 -25.94
CA LYS A 52 -5.12 18.58 -27.22
C LYS A 52 -4.28 19.82 -27.52
N ASN A 53 -4.77 21.01 -27.19
CA ASN A 53 -4.05 22.27 -27.35
C ASN A 53 -2.77 22.35 -26.51
N ILE A 54 -2.69 21.64 -25.38
CA ILE A 54 -1.48 21.51 -24.56
C ILE A 54 -0.52 20.50 -25.20
N GLN A 55 -1.04 19.34 -25.67
CA GLN A 55 -0.22 18.28 -26.27
C GLN A 55 0.50 18.72 -27.55
N THR A 56 0.01 19.73 -28.25
CA THR A 56 0.59 20.25 -29.50
C THR A 56 1.57 21.40 -29.29
N GLN A 57 1.76 21.87 -28.06
CA GLN A 57 2.71 22.92 -27.75
C GLN A 57 4.15 22.40 -27.78
N ILE A 58 5.06 23.25 -28.22
CA ILE A 58 6.50 22.99 -28.25
C ILE A 58 7.13 23.90 -27.19
N ILE A 59 7.94 23.32 -26.32
CA ILE A 59 8.68 24.05 -25.28
C ILE A 59 10.15 23.64 -25.30
N ASP A 60 11.00 24.59 -24.96
CA ASP A 60 12.41 24.30 -24.67
C ASP A 60 12.53 23.82 -23.24
N VAL A 61 13.03 22.60 -23.06
CA VAL A 61 13.15 21.95 -21.76
C VAL A 61 14.60 21.98 -21.31
N SER A 62 14.85 22.48 -20.12
CA SER A 62 16.17 22.45 -19.48
C SER A 62 16.24 21.34 -18.43
N GLU A 63 17.46 20.83 -18.14
CA GLU A 63 17.65 19.84 -17.06
C GLU A 63 17.16 20.35 -15.70
N LYS A 64 17.12 21.67 -15.49
CA LYS A 64 16.63 22.30 -14.26
C LYS A 64 15.12 22.12 -14.07
N ASP A 65 14.35 21.92 -15.13
CA ASP A 65 12.90 21.72 -15.06
C ASP A 65 12.58 20.34 -14.47
N PHE A 66 13.48 19.37 -14.61
CA PHE A 66 13.39 18.04 -14.02
C PHE A 66 14.01 17.94 -12.61
N THR A 67 14.92 18.84 -12.24
CA THR A 67 15.70 18.72 -10.97
C THR A 67 14.98 19.31 -9.76
N LYS A 68 13.94 20.10 -9.92
CA LYS A 68 13.13 20.61 -8.81
C LYS A 68 12.38 19.50 -8.07
N ASN A 69 12.10 18.40 -8.76
CA ASN A 69 11.56 17.19 -8.15
C ASN A 69 12.54 16.07 -8.49
N LYS A 70 13.23 15.48 -7.50
CA LYS A 70 14.08 14.30 -7.74
C LYS A 70 13.27 13.28 -8.52
N PRO A 71 13.71 12.86 -9.73
CA PRO A 71 12.89 12.01 -10.56
C PRO A 71 12.71 10.64 -9.88
N PHE A 72 11.48 10.18 -9.83
CA PHE A 72 11.10 8.83 -9.45
C PHE A 72 11.95 7.74 -10.17
N HIS A 73 12.50 8.07 -11.35
CA HIS A 73 13.36 7.19 -12.14
C HIS A 73 14.75 6.89 -11.58
N GLN A 74 15.30 7.67 -10.65
CA GLN A 74 16.62 7.34 -10.09
C GLN A 74 16.60 6.13 -9.16
N SER A 75 15.45 5.82 -8.56
CA SER A 75 15.29 4.60 -7.76
C SER A 75 15.09 3.32 -8.59
N ILE A 76 14.63 3.46 -9.85
CA ILE A 76 14.41 2.32 -10.77
C ILE A 76 15.70 1.96 -11.55
N SER A 77 16.57 2.95 -11.88
CA SER A 77 17.74 2.73 -12.73
C SER A 77 18.92 2.03 -12.03
N GLU A 78 18.98 2.06 -10.72
CA GLU A 78 20.04 1.34 -9.98
C GLU A 78 19.71 -0.15 -9.75
N SER A 79 18.46 -0.53 -9.82
CA SER A 79 18.02 -1.94 -9.74
C SER A 79 17.99 -2.68 -11.08
N SER A 80 18.05 -1.96 -12.23
CA SER A 80 17.89 -2.56 -13.57
C SER A 80 19.19 -3.10 -14.21
N LYS A 81 20.30 -3.18 -13.49
CA LYS A 81 21.54 -3.82 -13.99
C LYS A 81 21.63 -5.32 -13.73
N ARG A 82 20.49 -6.00 -13.58
CA ARG A 82 20.46 -7.48 -13.58
C ARG A 82 19.85 -7.97 -14.89
N THR A 83 20.64 -8.84 -15.52
CA THR A 83 20.42 -9.57 -16.77
C THR A 83 19.04 -10.19 -16.92
N LYS A 84 18.56 -10.22 -18.19
CA LYS A 84 17.31 -10.80 -18.69
C LYS A 84 17.26 -12.33 -18.56
N GLU A 85 17.38 -12.88 -17.37
CA GLU A 85 17.15 -14.31 -17.16
C GLU A 85 16.49 -14.52 -15.80
N GLU A 86 15.38 -15.29 -15.81
CA GLU A 86 14.55 -15.74 -14.68
C GLU A 86 13.49 -14.74 -14.16
N ILE A 87 12.40 -14.64 -14.91
CA ILE A 87 11.14 -14.11 -14.38
C ILE A 87 10.46 -15.26 -13.61
N ASN A 88 10.73 -15.35 -12.31
CA ASN A 88 9.97 -16.15 -11.37
C ASN A 88 9.03 -15.22 -10.56
N ASP A 89 7.84 -15.68 -10.19
CA ASP A 89 6.85 -14.93 -9.41
C ASP A 89 7.41 -14.33 -8.11
N SER A 90 8.46 -14.94 -7.54
CA SER A 90 9.22 -14.42 -6.41
C SER A 90 9.95 -13.10 -6.71
N VAL A 91 10.34 -12.85 -7.97
CA VAL A 91 11.05 -11.63 -8.40
C VAL A 91 10.08 -10.45 -8.54
N ILE A 92 8.83 -10.71 -8.95
CA ILE A 92 7.79 -9.66 -9.03
C ILE A 92 7.47 -9.17 -7.61
N GLN A 93 7.36 -10.08 -6.66
CA GLN A 93 7.05 -9.74 -5.27
C GLN A 93 8.21 -9.01 -4.58
N SER A 94 9.46 -9.38 -4.85
CA SER A 94 10.64 -8.67 -4.33
C SER A 94 10.82 -7.27 -4.92
N ASN A 95 10.45 -7.06 -6.19
CA ASN A 95 10.53 -5.74 -6.82
C ASN A 95 9.42 -4.77 -6.33
N ILE A 96 8.24 -5.30 -6.01
CA ILE A 96 7.16 -4.51 -5.39
C ILE A 96 7.56 -4.15 -3.96
N CYS A 97 8.08 -5.09 -3.17
CA CYS A 97 8.54 -4.85 -1.80
C CYS A 97 9.76 -3.91 -1.72
N GLY A 98 10.74 -4.04 -2.60
CA GLY A 98 11.94 -3.18 -2.62
C GLY A 98 11.63 -1.70 -2.89
N ASN A 99 10.63 -1.42 -3.72
CA ASN A 99 10.18 -0.05 -3.97
C ASN A 99 9.38 0.54 -2.78
N ILE A 100 8.74 -0.32 -1.99
CA ILE A 100 8.01 0.09 -0.78
C ILE A 100 8.96 0.33 0.40
N GLU A 101 10.10 -0.35 0.47
CA GLU A 101 11.12 -0.10 1.51
C GLU A 101 11.62 1.35 1.50
N HIS A 102 11.82 1.95 0.32
CA HIS A 102 12.20 3.37 0.19
C HIS A 102 11.09 4.35 0.62
N ILE A 103 9.82 3.98 0.43
CA ILE A 103 8.68 4.77 0.91
C ILE A 103 8.52 4.59 2.43
N ASN A 104 8.82 3.41 2.95
CA ASN A 104 8.72 3.11 4.37
C ASN A 104 9.82 3.79 5.22
N GLU A 105 10.97 4.15 4.66
CA GLU A 105 11.99 4.90 5.43
C GLU A 105 11.52 6.28 5.85
N THR A 106 10.67 6.93 5.06
CA THR A 106 10.02 8.20 5.41
C THR A 106 8.92 8.04 6.47
N HIS A 107 8.37 6.85 6.66
CA HIS A 107 7.29 6.56 7.62
C HIS A 107 7.74 5.78 8.87
N LYS A 108 8.99 5.32 8.93
CA LYS A 108 9.55 4.53 10.06
C LYS A 108 9.57 5.24 11.43
N SER A 109 9.25 6.54 11.48
CA SER A 109 9.34 7.33 12.71
C SER A 109 8.00 7.72 13.36
N ILE A 110 6.86 7.20 12.88
CA ILE A 110 5.54 7.71 13.33
C ILE A 110 5.16 7.20 14.73
N LEU A 111 5.63 6.00 15.13
CA LEU A 111 5.32 5.47 16.45
C LEU A 111 6.43 5.79 17.45
N LYS A 112 6.08 6.51 18.50
CA LYS A 112 7.00 6.75 19.61
C LYS A 112 7.33 5.42 20.31
N LYS A 113 8.58 5.26 20.78
CA LYS A 113 9.03 4.06 21.51
C LYS A 113 8.10 3.72 22.68
N SER A 114 7.63 4.72 23.40
CA SER A 114 6.66 4.56 24.51
C SER A 114 5.32 3.93 24.07
N THR A 115 4.87 4.23 22.84
CA THR A 115 3.64 3.63 22.28
C THR A 115 3.84 2.14 21.99
N LEU A 116 5.00 1.77 21.44
CA LEU A 116 5.35 0.37 21.19
C LEU A 116 5.49 -0.45 22.47
N GLU A 117 6.07 0.14 23.52
CA GLU A 117 6.18 -0.47 24.84
C GLU A 117 4.80 -0.71 25.44
N CYS A 118 3.89 0.25 25.35
CA CYS A 118 2.51 0.10 25.81
C CYS A 118 1.76 -1.02 25.04
N ILE A 119 1.92 -1.09 23.70
CA ILE A 119 1.32 -2.16 22.89
C ILE A 119 1.89 -3.53 23.32
N ALA A 120 3.19 -3.63 23.54
CA ALA A 120 3.83 -4.87 23.99
C ALA A 120 3.31 -5.32 25.36
N GLU A 121 3.11 -4.38 26.28
CA GLU A 121 2.52 -4.67 27.61
C GLU A 121 1.08 -5.17 27.47
N MET A 122 0.27 -4.56 26.60
CA MET A 122 -1.10 -5.03 26.33
C MET A 122 -1.10 -6.46 25.79
N ILE A 123 -0.23 -6.77 24.82
CA ILE A 123 -0.10 -8.12 24.26
C ILE A 123 0.31 -9.12 25.34
N ASN A 124 1.31 -8.78 26.16
CA ASN A 124 1.83 -9.68 27.19
C ASN A 124 0.85 -9.91 28.34
N SER A 125 -0.05 -8.96 28.61
CA SER A 125 -1.06 -9.08 29.70
C SER A 125 -2.35 -9.75 29.25
N ALA A 126 -2.60 -9.83 27.93
CA ALA A 126 -3.80 -10.45 27.39
C ALA A 126 -3.80 -11.97 27.61
N ARG A 127 -4.97 -12.51 27.92
CA ARG A 127 -5.17 -13.97 28.14
C ARG A 127 -5.64 -14.65 26.86
N LYS A 128 -6.40 -13.96 26.04
CA LYS A 128 -6.97 -14.44 24.78
C LYS A 128 -6.74 -13.43 23.65
N PRO A 129 -5.48 -13.09 23.32
CA PRO A 129 -5.20 -12.18 22.23
C PRO A 129 -5.53 -12.84 20.89
N ILE A 130 -6.01 -12.06 19.94
CA ILE A 130 -6.22 -12.49 18.56
C ILE A 130 -5.72 -11.41 17.60
N ILE A 131 -5.10 -11.82 16.50
CA ILE A 131 -4.70 -10.91 15.42
C ILE A 131 -5.80 -10.88 14.36
N TYR A 132 -6.21 -9.68 13.95
CA TYR A 132 -7.05 -9.47 12.77
C TYR A 132 -6.24 -8.77 11.69
N ALA A 133 -5.82 -9.53 10.67
CA ALA A 133 -4.95 -9.01 9.62
C ALA A 133 -5.70 -8.72 8.33
N GLY A 134 -5.38 -7.59 7.71
CA GLY A 134 -5.98 -7.12 6.47
C GLY A 134 -4.99 -6.92 5.34
N GLY A 135 -5.50 -6.45 4.19
CA GLY A 135 -4.70 -6.20 2.99
C GLY A 135 -3.57 -5.19 3.16
N GLY A 136 -3.63 -4.32 4.19
CA GLY A 136 -2.54 -3.40 4.50
C GLY A 136 -1.24 -4.09 4.88
N VAL A 137 -1.30 -5.30 5.48
CA VAL A 137 -0.10 -6.10 5.78
C VAL A 137 0.56 -6.61 4.50
N ILE A 138 -0.25 -7.01 3.49
CA ILE A 138 0.27 -7.40 2.17
C ILE A 138 0.91 -6.19 1.49
N ASN A 139 0.20 -5.06 1.46
CA ASN A 139 0.67 -3.85 0.80
C ASN A 139 1.95 -3.28 1.42
N SER A 140 2.17 -3.48 2.72
CA SER A 140 3.40 -3.09 3.41
C SER A 140 4.50 -4.15 3.40
N CYS A 141 4.27 -5.29 2.72
CA CYS A 141 5.17 -6.45 2.67
C CYS A 141 5.56 -6.99 4.06
N ALA A 142 4.70 -6.81 5.07
CA ALA A 142 4.94 -7.16 6.46
C ALA A 142 4.47 -8.58 6.85
N SER A 143 4.26 -9.47 5.88
CA SER A 143 3.77 -10.84 6.12
C SER A 143 4.74 -11.68 6.97
N LYS A 144 6.05 -11.47 6.80
CA LYS A 144 7.10 -12.17 7.55
C LYS A 144 7.14 -11.72 9.01
N GLU A 145 7.00 -10.44 9.24
CA GLU A 145 6.94 -9.83 10.58
C GLU A 145 5.67 -10.28 11.31
N LEU A 146 4.54 -10.29 10.60
CA LEU A 146 3.26 -10.82 11.12
C LEU A 146 3.40 -12.29 11.52
N TYR A 147 3.98 -13.12 10.65
CA TYR A 147 4.23 -14.53 10.93
C TYR A 147 5.09 -14.71 12.19
N THR A 148 6.17 -13.94 12.29
CA THR A 148 7.08 -13.98 13.44
C THR A 148 6.37 -13.57 14.73
N LEU A 149 5.55 -12.51 14.70
CA LEU A 149 4.78 -12.03 15.83
C LEU A 149 3.79 -13.10 16.32
N ALA A 150 2.99 -13.66 15.40
CA ALA A 150 1.98 -14.67 15.72
C ALA A 150 2.61 -15.93 16.31
N ARG A 151 3.65 -16.47 15.66
CA ARG A 151 4.33 -17.70 16.09
C ARG A 151 5.10 -17.56 17.39
N LYS A 152 5.82 -16.44 17.58
CA LYS A 152 6.59 -16.19 18.80
C LYS A 152 5.70 -16.14 20.04
N ASN A 153 4.49 -15.61 19.90
CA ASN A 153 3.58 -15.39 21.02
C ASN A 153 2.40 -16.38 21.03
N ASN A 154 2.38 -17.32 20.08
CA ASN A 154 1.30 -18.29 19.90
C ASN A 154 -0.09 -17.64 19.82
N ILE A 155 -0.20 -16.54 19.06
CA ILE A 155 -1.43 -15.77 18.90
C ILE A 155 -2.16 -16.22 17.64
N PRO A 156 -3.42 -16.70 17.76
CA PRO A 156 -4.23 -17.05 16.59
C PRO A 156 -4.53 -15.83 15.74
N ILE A 157 -4.65 -16.06 14.45
CA ILE A 157 -4.85 -15.02 13.46
C ILE A 157 -6.11 -15.27 12.63
N THR A 158 -6.91 -14.23 12.44
CA THR A 158 -8.02 -14.19 11.49
C THR A 158 -7.80 -13.12 10.43
N LEU A 159 -8.39 -13.30 9.28
CA LEU A 159 -8.08 -12.53 8.08
C LEU A 159 -9.33 -11.79 7.58
N SER A 160 -9.15 -10.58 7.10
CA SER A 160 -10.14 -9.94 6.25
C SER A 160 -10.09 -10.55 4.83
N LEU A 161 -11.13 -10.32 4.02
CA LEU A 161 -11.12 -10.78 2.62
C LEU A 161 -9.86 -10.32 1.87
N MET A 162 -9.46 -9.07 2.03
CA MET A 162 -8.25 -8.49 1.41
C MET A 162 -6.96 -8.93 2.10
N GLY A 163 -7.02 -9.59 3.24
CA GLY A 163 -5.88 -10.15 3.97
C GLY A 163 -5.64 -11.63 3.66
N LEU A 164 -6.49 -12.26 2.86
CA LEU A 164 -6.29 -13.66 2.48
C LEU A 164 -4.94 -13.83 1.77
N GLY A 165 -4.17 -14.81 2.23
CA GLY A 165 -2.81 -15.07 1.71
C GLY A 165 -1.68 -14.39 2.50
N VAL A 166 -1.97 -13.49 3.46
CA VAL A 166 -0.95 -12.84 4.29
C VAL A 166 -0.29 -13.79 5.29
N PHE A 167 -0.97 -14.87 5.63
CA PHE A 167 -0.51 -15.91 6.56
C PHE A 167 -0.73 -17.30 5.95
N PRO A 168 0.16 -18.28 6.16
CA PRO A 168 0.03 -19.62 5.58
C PRO A 168 -1.32 -20.26 5.94
N SER A 169 -2.03 -20.75 4.95
CA SER A 169 -3.38 -21.33 5.12
C SER A 169 -3.39 -22.66 5.87
N ASN A 170 -2.28 -23.38 5.86
CA ASN A 170 -2.09 -24.67 6.55
C ASN A 170 -1.50 -24.55 7.94
N ASP A 171 -1.29 -23.32 8.42
CA ASP A 171 -0.77 -23.05 9.75
C ASP A 171 -1.90 -23.19 10.80
N GLU A 172 -1.63 -23.85 11.92
CA GLU A 172 -2.59 -24.09 12.99
C GLU A 172 -3.12 -22.80 13.67
N LEU A 173 -2.35 -21.71 13.61
CA LEU A 173 -2.77 -20.40 14.11
C LEU A 173 -3.70 -19.67 13.13
N ASN A 174 -3.84 -20.14 11.89
CA ASN A 174 -4.69 -19.50 10.89
C ASN A 174 -6.15 -19.94 11.07
N LEU A 175 -6.97 -19.06 11.61
CA LEU A 175 -8.41 -19.29 11.80
C LEU A 175 -9.24 -18.99 10.54
N GLY A 176 -8.60 -18.57 9.44
CA GLY A 176 -9.27 -18.19 8.22
C GLY A 176 -9.95 -16.83 8.29
N MET A 177 -10.99 -16.64 7.49
CA MET A 177 -11.69 -15.37 7.34
C MET A 177 -12.69 -15.14 8.45
N LEU A 178 -12.81 -13.88 8.90
CA LEU A 178 -13.83 -13.37 9.81
C LEU A 178 -15.05 -12.86 9.04
N GLY A 179 -16.21 -12.87 9.68
CA GLY A 179 -17.44 -12.25 9.21
C GLY A 179 -18.47 -13.22 8.65
N MET A 180 -19.43 -12.72 7.91
CA MET A 180 -20.58 -13.48 7.39
C MET A 180 -20.17 -14.69 6.52
N HIS A 181 -19.08 -14.57 5.80
CA HIS A 181 -18.53 -15.63 4.94
C HIS A 181 -17.36 -16.39 5.61
N GLY A 182 -17.07 -16.09 6.88
CA GLY A 182 -16.03 -16.76 7.67
C GLY A 182 -16.54 -18.03 8.33
N ALA A 183 -15.61 -18.80 8.88
CA ALA A 183 -15.97 -20.00 9.66
C ALA A 183 -16.68 -19.61 10.97
N PRO A 184 -17.71 -20.36 11.39
CA PRO A 184 -18.43 -20.05 12.64
C PRO A 184 -17.49 -19.99 13.86
N TYR A 185 -16.52 -20.89 13.96
CA TYR A 185 -15.56 -20.91 15.08
C TYR A 185 -14.70 -19.63 15.13
N THR A 186 -14.35 -19.05 13.97
CA THR A 186 -13.59 -17.79 13.91
C THR A 186 -14.41 -16.65 14.50
N ASN A 187 -15.71 -16.60 14.15
CA ASN A 187 -16.62 -15.58 14.68
C ASN A 187 -16.86 -15.75 16.21
N TYR A 188 -16.87 -16.96 16.74
CA TYR A 188 -16.95 -17.19 18.18
C TYR A 188 -15.66 -16.78 18.87
N LEU A 189 -14.51 -17.16 18.35
CA LEU A 189 -13.22 -16.87 18.97
C LEU A 189 -12.93 -15.37 19.08
N ILE A 190 -13.29 -14.58 18.05
CA ILE A 190 -13.08 -13.12 18.13
C ILE A 190 -13.97 -12.45 19.17
N ASN A 191 -15.16 -12.99 19.42
CA ASN A 191 -16.05 -12.48 20.47
C ASN A 191 -15.55 -12.83 21.89
N GLU A 192 -14.75 -13.89 22.03
CA GLU A 192 -14.15 -14.29 23.30
C GLU A 192 -12.80 -13.63 23.57
N ALA A 193 -12.21 -12.97 22.56
CA ALA A 193 -10.91 -12.33 22.69
C ALA A 193 -10.97 -11.15 23.68
N ASP A 194 -9.98 -11.06 24.55
CA ASP A 194 -9.78 -9.92 25.45
C ASP A 194 -8.89 -8.84 24.85
N LEU A 195 -8.17 -9.15 23.76
CA LEU A 195 -7.38 -8.22 22.97
C LEU A 195 -7.46 -8.57 21.48
N ILE A 196 -7.80 -7.58 20.66
CA ILE A 196 -7.76 -7.70 19.19
C ILE A 196 -6.67 -6.78 18.64
N LEU A 197 -5.68 -7.38 17.98
CA LEU A 197 -4.62 -6.67 17.27
C LEU A 197 -5.04 -6.48 15.81
N ALA A 198 -5.56 -5.31 15.47
CA ALA A 198 -5.99 -5.00 14.11
C ALA A 198 -4.81 -4.47 13.28
N LEU A 199 -4.28 -5.29 12.38
CA LEU A 199 -3.10 -4.99 11.57
C LEU A 199 -3.47 -4.85 10.10
N GLY A 200 -3.29 -3.66 9.54
CA GLY A 200 -3.58 -3.40 8.13
C GLY A 200 -5.03 -3.64 7.71
N THR A 201 -5.95 -3.68 8.65
CA THR A 201 -7.40 -3.77 8.42
C THR A 201 -8.03 -2.39 8.33
N ARG A 202 -9.18 -2.33 7.69
CA ARG A 202 -10.04 -1.16 7.64
C ARG A 202 -11.44 -1.57 8.12
N PHE A 203 -11.96 -0.84 9.07
CA PHE A 203 -13.30 -0.99 9.61
C PHE A 203 -14.28 -0.09 8.89
#